data_47e6367c28b2c78b71463a4365679420
#
_entry.id   47e6367c28b2c78b71463a4365679420
#
_cell.length_a   1.000
_cell.length_b   1.000
_cell.length_c   1.000
_cell.angle_alpha   90.00
_cell.angle_beta   90.00
_cell.angle_gamma   90.00
#
_symmetry.space_group_name_H-M   'P 1'
#
loop_
_entity.id
_entity.type
_entity.pdbx_description
1 polymer ?
#
loop_
_entity_poly.entity_id
_entity_poly.type
_entity_poly.pdbx_seq_one_letter_code
_entity_poly.pdbx_strand_id
1 'polypeptide(L)'
;MDLGLSRAGRAGLLAVAVGVVAAALLHTSGVSPPVFDGIVVPPEPYRWVSPPSNVASGNKAPEPGEVTLPVRDGLVMGTGIQTGDNQVVMSFGVGLVKVSAGAQSIKCTIEPLKNPPSPPSGAEIRGNVYRIGCVEQPSGAALSAVGTFRLTLRFPPGGVKEIQSYDGTAWHALSTTRAPGGAPFVGAAPTAFGDFAVTAPPGAPGDSIFASVGRYLEFFGIIGFVIVFGVIAGLQEVRRRRNPRRSRKPRR
;
A
#
# COMPACT_ATOMS: atom_id res chain seq x y z
N MET A 1 4.71 38.03 34.93
CA MET A 1 3.26 37.91 34.64
C MET A 1 2.83 36.52 35.07
N ASP A 2 2.43 36.35 36.35
CA ASP A 2 1.94 35.04 36.81
C ASP A 2 0.49 34.88 36.40
N LEU A 3 0.26 34.01 35.40
CA LEU A 3 -1.07 33.57 35.04
C LEU A 3 -1.61 32.69 36.18
N GLY A 4 -2.37 33.28 37.09
CA GLY A 4 -3.00 32.63 38.25
C GLY A 4 -4.06 31.58 37.84
N LEU A 5 -3.66 30.64 37.00
CA LEU A 5 -4.51 29.54 36.56
C LEU A 5 -4.82 28.62 37.74
N SER A 6 -6.11 28.41 37.99
CA SER A 6 -6.59 27.42 38.94
C SER A 6 -6.06 26.03 38.60
N ARG A 7 -5.94 25.13 39.58
CA ARG A 7 -5.49 23.73 39.33
C ARG A 7 -6.32 23.01 38.22
N ALA A 8 -7.58 23.33 38.11
CA ALA A 8 -8.45 22.82 37.06
C ALA A 8 -8.07 23.39 35.69
N GLY A 9 -7.67 24.66 35.57
CA GLY A 9 -7.20 25.28 34.35
C GLY A 9 -5.88 24.69 33.85
N ARG A 10 -4.95 24.34 34.79
CA ARG A 10 -3.69 23.66 34.42
C ARG A 10 -3.91 22.24 33.92
N ALA A 11 -4.84 21.48 34.51
CA ALA A 11 -5.17 20.15 34.05
C ALA A 11 -5.83 20.18 32.64
N GLY A 12 -6.69 21.16 32.37
CA GLY A 12 -7.30 21.35 31.04
C GLY A 12 -6.26 21.72 29.99
N LEU A 13 -5.31 22.60 30.28
CA LEU A 13 -4.23 22.99 29.38
C LEU A 13 -3.29 21.80 29.08
N LEU A 14 -3.00 20.95 30.05
CA LEU A 14 -2.20 19.73 29.87
C LEU A 14 -2.92 18.73 28.97
N ALA A 15 -4.23 18.54 29.14
CA ALA A 15 -5.02 17.66 28.28
C ALA A 15 -5.06 18.13 26.82
N VAL A 16 -5.21 19.43 26.59
CA VAL A 16 -5.15 20.03 25.24
C VAL A 16 -3.75 19.88 24.64
N ALA A 17 -2.69 20.15 25.39
CA ALA A 17 -1.32 19.99 24.91
C ALA A 17 -1.01 18.54 24.52
N VAL A 18 -1.41 17.55 25.33
CA VAL A 18 -1.27 16.13 25.01
C VAL A 18 -2.07 15.76 23.77
N GLY A 19 -3.30 16.27 23.62
CA GLY A 19 -4.12 16.04 22.44
C GLY A 19 -3.48 16.59 21.15
N VAL A 20 -2.91 17.78 21.21
CA VAL A 20 -2.23 18.42 20.07
C VAL A 20 -0.95 17.64 19.70
N VAL A 21 -0.15 17.22 20.69
CA VAL A 21 1.05 16.41 20.44
C VAL A 21 0.69 15.05 19.84
N ALA A 22 -0.34 14.39 20.36
CA ALA A 22 -0.83 13.12 19.81
C ALA A 22 -1.33 13.28 18.37
N ALA A 23 -2.10 14.34 18.09
CA ALA A 23 -2.57 14.64 16.72
C ALA A 23 -1.40 14.93 15.76
N ALA A 24 -0.39 15.68 16.21
CA ALA A 24 0.80 15.97 15.42
C ALA A 24 1.61 14.70 15.13
N LEU A 25 1.80 13.82 16.12
CA LEU A 25 2.48 12.53 15.93
C LEU A 25 1.73 11.61 14.97
N LEU A 26 0.40 11.58 15.03
CA LEU A 26 -0.44 10.82 14.07
C LEU A 26 -0.33 11.40 12.66
N HIS A 27 -0.25 12.71 12.53
CA HIS A 27 -0.12 13.37 11.23
C HIS A 27 1.26 13.12 10.59
N THR A 28 2.34 13.10 11.39
CA THR A 28 3.69 12.81 10.90
C THR A 28 3.94 11.33 10.62
N SER A 29 3.15 10.42 11.20
CA SER A 29 3.25 8.99 10.93
C SER A 29 2.64 8.56 9.59
N GLY A 30 2.11 9.48 8.79
CA GLY A 30 1.51 9.18 7.49
C GLY A 30 0.22 8.34 7.57
N VAL A 31 -0.31 8.15 8.76
CA VAL A 31 -1.62 7.52 8.96
C VAL A 31 -2.68 8.59 8.74
N SER A 32 -3.12 8.76 7.50
CA SER A 32 -4.33 9.54 7.24
C SER A 32 -5.50 8.81 7.89
N PRO A 33 -6.32 9.49 8.71
CA PRO A 33 -7.54 8.87 9.19
C PRO A 33 -8.38 8.47 7.96
N PRO A 34 -8.92 7.26 7.90
CA PRO A 34 -9.80 6.88 6.80
C PRO A 34 -11.00 7.83 6.81
N VAL A 35 -11.14 8.61 5.78
CA VAL A 35 -12.37 9.38 5.52
C VAL A 35 -13.37 8.34 5.03
N PHE A 36 -14.16 7.80 5.95
CA PHE A 36 -15.24 6.87 5.63
C PHE A 36 -16.38 7.68 5.01
N ASP A 37 -16.56 7.59 3.72
CA ASP A 37 -17.79 7.97 3.02
C ASP A 37 -18.88 6.87 3.07
N GLY A 38 -18.71 5.89 3.92
CA GLY A 38 -19.76 4.98 4.36
C GLY A 38 -20.03 3.75 3.51
N ILE A 39 -19.38 3.55 2.36
CA ILE A 39 -19.54 2.33 1.55
C ILE A 39 -18.19 1.61 1.43
N VAL A 40 -17.97 0.63 2.29
CA VAL A 40 -16.85 -0.31 2.11
C VAL A 40 -17.29 -1.32 1.05
N VAL A 41 -16.93 -1.06 -0.20
CA VAL A 41 -16.98 -2.10 -1.24
C VAL A 41 -15.87 -3.10 -0.90
N PRO A 42 -16.20 -4.37 -0.59
CA PRO A 42 -15.16 -5.37 -0.35
C PRO A 42 -14.22 -5.39 -1.55
N PRO A 43 -12.89 -5.36 -1.35
CA PRO A 43 -11.96 -5.45 -2.46
C PRO A 43 -12.22 -6.75 -3.22
N GLU A 44 -12.30 -6.67 -4.54
CA GLU A 44 -12.46 -7.87 -5.38
C GLU A 44 -11.41 -8.93 -4.98
N PRO A 45 -11.78 -10.22 -4.97
CA PRO A 45 -10.81 -11.29 -4.74
C PRO A 45 -9.65 -11.19 -5.74
N TYR A 46 -8.45 -11.63 -5.33
CA TYR A 46 -7.32 -11.74 -6.24
C TYR A 46 -7.63 -12.80 -7.30
N ARG A 47 -7.39 -12.49 -8.57
CA ARG A 47 -7.62 -13.40 -9.68
C ARG A 47 -6.31 -14.10 -10.04
N TRP A 48 -6.33 -15.43 -10.06
CA TRP A 48 -5.16 -16.26 -10.26
C TRP A 48 -5.17 -16.91 -11.64
N VAL A 49 -4.00 -17.00 -12.25
CA VAL A 49 -3.76 -17.88 -13.39
C VAL A 49 -3.83 -19.34 -12.96
N SER A 50 -3.16 -19.66 -11.85
CA SER A 50 -3.14 -20.99 -11.24
C SER A 50 -3.53 -20.85 -9.76
N PRO A 51 -4.82 -20.94 -9.43
CA PRO A 51 -5.30 -20.72 -8.07
C PRO A 51 -4.87 -21.85 -7.14
N PRO A 52 -4.45 -21.54 -5.90
CA PRO A 52 -4.32 -22.54 -4.86
C PRO A 52 -5.65 -23.26 -4.60
N SER A 53 -5.60 -24.51 -4.18
CA SER A 53 -6.79 -25.38 -4.02
C SER A 53 -7.90 -24.78 -3.13
N ASN A 54 -7.52 -24.03 -2.10
CA ASN A 54 -8.44 -23.39 -1.15
C ASN A 54 -9.20 -22.19 -1.74
N VAL A 55 -8.78 -21.65 -2.89
CA VAL A 55 -9.43 -20.51 -3.57
C VAL A 55 -9.83 -20.83 -5.01
N ALA A 56 -9.59 -22.07 -5.45
CA ALA A 56 -9.89 -22.49 -6.82
C ALA A 56 -11.39 -22.39 -7.16
N SER A 57 -12.25 -22.70 -6.18
CA SER A 57 -13.69 -22.54 -6.31
C SER A 57 -14.05 -21.04 -6.32
N GLY A 58 -14.57 -20.56 -7.44
CA GLY A 58 -14.95 -19.15 -7.60
C GLY A 58 -13.82 -18.22 -8.11
N ASN A 59 -12.62 -18.75 -8.38
CA ASN A 59 -11.58 -17.98 -9.03
C ASN A 59 -12.01 -17.55 -10.44
N LYS A 60 -11.77 -16.30 -10.76
CA LYS A 60 -11.87 -15.77 -12.13
C LYS A 60 -10.46 -15.65 -12.72
N ALA A 61 -10.31 -15.89 -14.01
CA ALA A 61 -9.04 -15.67 -14.69
C ALA A 61 -8.64 -14.18 -14.61
N PRO A 62 -7.35 -13.87 -14.47
CA PRO A 62 -6.88 -12.49 -14.56
C PRO A 62 -7.07 -11.95 -15.98
N GLU A 63 -7.30 -10.65 -16.08
CA GLU A 63 -7.54 -9.97 -17.33
C GLU A 63 -6.26 -9.27 -17.81
N PRO A 64 -5.97 -9.25 -19.12
CA PRO A 64 -4.87 -8.47 -19.66
C PRO A 64 -5.20 -6.98 -19.67
N GLY A 65 -4.16 -6.16 -19.92
CA GLY A 65 -4.30 -4.74 -20.21
C GLY A 65 -3.61 -4.39 -21.51
N GLU A 66 -4.18 -3.48 -22.29
CA GLU A 66 -3.54 -2.98 -23.51
C GLU A 66 -3.89 -1.51 -23.79
N VAL A 67 -3.00 -0.84 -24.49
CA VAL A 67 -3.23 0.50 -25.02
C VAL A 67 -2.50 0.66 -26.35
N THR A 68 -3.12 1.35 -27.29
CA THR A 68 -2.46 1.82 -28.52
C THR A 68 -2.31 3.33 -28.46
N LEU A 69 -1.08 3.81 -28.65
CA LEU A 69 -0.73 5.22 -28.55
C LEU A 69 -0.19 5.72 -29.88
N PRO A 70 -0.68 6.86 -30.39
CA PRO A 70 -0.14 7.44 -31.60
C PRO A 70 1.27 7.98 -31.38
N VAL A 71 2.11 7.88 -32.40
CA VAL A 71 3.39 8.58 -32.49
C VAL A 71 3.15 9.95 -33.10
N ARG A 72 3.64 11.00 -32.44
CA ARG A 72 3.57 12.39 -32.92
C ARG A 72 4.96 12.99 -32.85
N ASP A 73 5.44 13.51 -33.96
CA ASP A 73 6.78 14.12 -34.07
C ASP A 73 7.91 13.21 -33.53
N GLY A 74 7.79 11.88 -33.81
CA GLY A 74 8.75 10.88 -33.35
C GLY A 74 8.66 10.56 -31.85
N LEU A 75 7.67 11.08 -31.14
CA LEU A 75 7.48 10.88 -29.69
C LEU A 75 6.17 10.15 -29.41
N VAL A 76 6.20 9.38 -28.34
CA VAL A 76 5.01 8.78 -27.72
C VAL A 76 4.69 9.55 -26.47
N MET A 77 3.44 9.97 -26.34
CA MET A 77 2.94 10.66 -25.16
C MET A 77 2.87 9.71 -23.97
N GLY A 78 3.10 10.27 -22.78
CA GLY A 78 2.94 9.50 -21.54
C GLY A 78 1.50 9.05 -21.31
N THR A 79 1.35 7.90 -20.68
CA THR A 79 0.04 7.31 -20.35
C THR A 79 0.11 6.37 -19.16
N GLY A 80 -1.08 5.91 -18.73
CA GLY A 80 -1.27 4.78 -17.83
C GLY A 80 -2.00 3.65 -18.55
N ILE A 81 -1.60 2.42 -18.23
CA ILE A 81 -2.24 1.18 -18.67
C ILE A 81 -2.56 0.38 -17.42
N GLN A 82 -3.71 -0.26 -17.40
CA GLN A 82 -4.08 -1.17 -16.31
C GLN A 82 -4.70 -2.45 -16.88
N THR A 83 -4.57 -3.55 -16.15
CA THR A 83 -5.32 -4.76 -16.44
C THR A 83 -6.80 -4.56 -16.15
N GLY A 84 -7.68 -5.27 -16.86
CA GLY A 84 -9.14 -5.15 -16.67
C GLY A 84 -9.61 -5.45 -15.25
N ASP A 85 -8.84 -6.23 -14.51
CA ASP A 85 -9.07 -6.60 -13.10
C ASP A 85 -8.31 -5.72 -12.09
N ASN A 86 -7.66 -4.66 -12.54
CA ASN A 86 -6.87 -3.72 -11.72
C ASN A 86 -5.75 -4.39 -10.89
N GLN A 87 -5.24 -5.55 -11.31
CA GLN A 87 -4.14 -6.20 -10.60
C GLN A 87 -2.77 -5.62 -10.96
N VAL A 88 -2.65 -5.02 -12.16
CA VAL A 88 -1.43 -4.35 -12.61
C VAL A 88 -1.75 -2.99 -13.16
N VAL A 89 -0.95 -2.01 -12.77
CA VAL A 89 -0.96 -0.67 -13.36
C VAL A 89 0.45 -0.31 -13.76
N MET A 90 0.63 0.12 -15.01
CA MET A 90 1.86 0.71 -15.51
C MET A 90 1.60 2.15 -15.92
N SER A 91 2.49 3.07 -15.58
CA SER A 91 2.43 4.44 -16.07
C SER A 91 3.81 4.95 -16.45
N PHE A 92 3.87 5.78 -17.49
CA PHE A 92 5.12 6.34 -17.98
C PHE A 92 4.93 7.74 -18.57
N GLY A 93 6.03 8.48 -18.61
CA GLY A 93 6.09 9.81 -19.21
C GLY A 93 6.35 9.80 -20.70
N VAL A 94 6.43 10.99 -21.26
CA VAL A 94 6.77 11.20 -22.68
C VAL A 94 8.15 10.66 -22.99
N GLY A 95 8.33 10.00 -24.14
CA GLY A 95 9.61 9.54 -24.62
C GLY A 95 10.19 8.33 -23.90
N LEU A 96 9.36 7.52 -23.21
CA LEU A 96 9.84 6.26 -22.59
C LEU A 96 10.46 5.30 -23.60
N VAL A 97 9.98 5.29 -24.83
CA VAL A 97 10.46 4.43 -25.91
C VAL A 97 10.98 5.25 -27.07
N LYS A 98 11.99 4.73 -27.77
CA LYS A 98 12.43 5.26 -29.06
C LYS A 98 11.71 4.49 -30.15
N VAL A 99 11.11 5.23 -31.06
CA VAL A 99 10.39 4.69 -32.22
C VAL A 99 11.17 4.94 -33.50
N SER A 100 10.99 4.10 -34.53
CA SER A 100 11.61 4.28 -35.84
C SER A 100 10.96 5.42 -36.62
N ALA A 101 11.68 5.93 -37.63
CA ALA A 101 11.13 6.89 -38.58
C ALA A 101 10.06 6.18 -39.43
N GLY A 102 8.81 6.49 -39.27
CA GLY A 102 7.68 5.84 -39.95
C GLY A 102 6.76 5.03 -39.04
N ALA A 103 7.10 4.92 -37.77
CA ALA A 103 6.17 4.40 -36.76
C ALA A 103 4.93 5.28 -36.69
N GLN A 104 3.75 4.70 -36.76
CA GLN A 104 2.49 5.41 -36.69
C GLN A 104 1.91 5.40 -35.27
N SER A 105 2.10 4.28 -34.58
CA SER A 105 1.66 4.07 -33.21
C SER A 105 2.52 3.01 -32.53
N ILE A 106 2.38 2.91 -31.21
CA ILE A 106 2.86 1.77 -30.42
C ILE A 106 1.68 1.07 -29.76
N LYS A 107 1.78 -0.25 -29.61
CA LYS A 107 0.86 -1.04 -28.81
C LYS A 107 1.62 -1.55 -27.60
N CYS A 108 1.17 -1.20 -26.40
CA CYS A 108 1.71 -1.72 -25.14
C CYS A 108 0.72 -2.70 -24.52
N THR A 109 1.23 -3.79 -23.97
CA THR A 109 0.42 -4.85 -23.35
C THR A 109 0.93 -5.22 -21.96
N ILE A 110 0.01 -5.68 -21.12
CA ILE A 110 0.25 -6.31 -19.82
C ILE A 110 -0.47 -7.65 -19.87
N GLU A 111 0.26 -8.76 -19.86
CA GLU A 111 -0.31 -10.10 -20.03
C GLU A 111 0.03 -11.01 -18.86
N PRO A 112 -0.97 -11.63 -18.19
CA PRO A 112 -0.71 -12.65 -17.17
C PRO A 112 -0.18 -13.92 -17.84
N LEU A 113 0.96 -14.44 -17.37
CA LEU A 113 1.61 -15.60 -17.98
C LEU A 113 1.00 -16.91 -17.48
N LYS A 114 0.56 -17.76 -18.42
CA LYS A 114 0.10 -19.13 -18.10
C LYS A 114 1.24 -20.07 -17.70
N ASN A 115 2.40 -19.87 -18.30
CA ASN A 115 3.62 -20.66 -18.04
C ASN A 115 4.73 -19.70 -17.60
N PRO A 116 4.76 -19.30 -16.32
CA PRO A 116 5.76 -18.37 -15.82
C PRO A 116 7.14 -19.05 -15.72
N PRO A 117 8.23 -18.27 -15.74
CA PRO A 117 9.55 -18.77 -15.40
C PRO A 117 9.57 -19.38 -13.99
N SER A 118 10.51 -20.29 -13.76
CA SER A 118 10.73 -20.83 -12.41
C SER A 118 10.99 -19.71 -11.40
N PRO A 119 10.51 -19.83 -10.15
CA PRO A 119 10.75 -18.84 -9.13
C PRO A 119 12.26 -18.60 -8.91
N PRO A 120 12.64 -17.40 -8.44
CA PRO A 120 14.03 -17.15 -8.06
C PRO A 120 14.45 -18.04 -6.90
N SER A 121 15.74 -18.39 -6.86
CA SER A 121 16.29 -19.23 -5.77
C SER A 121 16.02 -18.58 -4.39
N GLY A 122 15.51 -19.34 -3.46
CA GLY A 122 15.22 -18.88 -2.10
C GLY A 122 14.03 -17.93 -1.97
N ALA A 123 13.15 -17.87 -2.99
CA ALA A 123 11.93 -17.09 -2.94
C ALA A 123 10.76 -17.83 -3.60
N GLU A 124 9.55 -17.44 -3.23
CA GLU A 124 8.30 -17.88 -3.84
C GLU A 124 7.64 -16.73 -4.59
N ILE A 125 7.07 -16.99 -5.76
CA ILE A 125 6.22 -16.04 -6.47
C ILE A 125 4.88 -15.96 -5.72
N ARG A 126 4.49 -14.75 -5.35
CA ARG A 126 3.22 -14.46 -4.69
C ARG A 126 2.25 -13.80 -5.67
N GLY A 127 1.36 -14.61 -6.21
CA GLY A 127 0.40 -14.19 -7.22
C GLY A 127 0.79 -14.61 -8.64
N ASN A 128 0.47 -13.77 -9.60
CA ASN A 128 0.74 -14.02 -11.02
C ASN A 128 2.07 -13.39 -11.46
N VAL A 129 2.61 -13.90 -12.56
CA VAL A 129 3.67 -13.24 -13.32
C VAL A 129 3.03 -12.54 -14.52
N TYR A 130 3.44 -11.31 -14.76
CA TYR A 130 2.93 -10.49 -15.85
C TYR A 130 4.05 -10.12 -16.80
N ARG A 131 3.81 -10.37 -18.10
CA ARG A 131 4.65 -9.86 -19.19
C ARG A 131 4.21 -8.47 -19.56
N ILE A 132 5.16 -7.55 -19.59
CA ILE A 132 4.94 -6.17 -20.00
C ILE A 132 5.84 -5.87 -21.19
N GLY A 133 5.26 -5.36 -22.26
CA GLY A 133 6.00 -5.02 -23.45
C GLY A 133 5.27 -4.01 -24.32
N CYS A 134 6.03 -3.37 -25.20
CA CYS A 134 5.48 -2.50 -26.23
C CYS A 134 6.05 -2.90 -27.58
N VAL A 135 5.22 -2.83 -28.61
CA VAL A 135 5.62 -3.08 -30.01
C VAL A 135 5.27 -1.87 -30.86
N GLU A 136 6.07 -1.61 -31.85
CA GLU A 136 5.84 -0.58 -32.85
C GLU A 136 4.86 -1.05 -33.92
N GLN A 137 4.04 -0.17 -34.41
CA GLN A 137 3.10 -0.47 -35.50
C GLN A 137 3.32 0.45 -36.71
N PRO A 138 3.24 -0.09 -37.93
CA PRO A 138 2.80 -1.44 -38.29
C PRO A 138 3.87 -2.53 -38.26
N SER A 139 5.15 -2.21 -37.97
CA SER A 139 6.28 -3.14 -38.08
C SER A 139 6.20 -4.35 -37.15
N GLY A 140 5.56 -4.24 -36.00
CA GLY A 140 5.54 -5.28 -34.96
C GLY A 140 6.87 -5.38 -34.18
N ALA A 141 7.83 -4.48 -34.43
CA ALA A 141 9.12 -4.50 -33.77
C ALA A 141 8.97 -4.27 -32.27
N ALA A 142 9.62 -5.12 -31.47
CA ALA A 142 9.66 -4.93 -30.02
C ALA A 142 10.44 -3.67 -29.65
N LEU A 143 9.89 -2.90 -28.72
CA LEU A 143 10.50 -1.68 -28.23
C LEU A 143 11.21 -1.91 -26.90
N SER A 144 12.28 -1.16 -26.67
CA SER A 144 12.95 -1.12 -25.36
C SER A 144 12.64 0.20 -24.66
N ALA A 145 12.51 0.15 -23.36
CA ALA A 145 12.42 1.36 -22.56
C ALA A 145 13.78 2.07 -22.54
N VAL A 146 13.77 3.40 -22.63
CA VAL A 146 14.98 4.26 -22.54
C VAL A 146 15.01 5.07 -21.25
N GLY A 147 14.07 4.81 -20.35
CA GLY A 147 13.93 5.46 -19.05
C GLY A 147 13.19 4.57 -18.09
N THR A 148 12.80 5.13 -16.96
CA THR A 148 12.00 4.43 -15.96
C THR A 148 10.51 4.59 -16.21
N PHE A 149 9.75 3.55 -15.91
CA PHE A 149 8.30 3.63 -15.81
C PHE A 149 7.85 3.19 -14.42
N ARG A 150 6.66 3.60 -14.01
CA ARG A 150 6.06 3.12 -12.75
C ARG A 150 5.31 1.83 -13.01
N LEU A 151 5.57 0.85 -12.19
CA LEU A 151 4.86 -0.41 -12.16
C LEU A 151 4.27 -0.61 -10.77
N THR A 152 2.97 -0.91 -10.70
CA THR A 152 2.27 -1.27 -9.48
C THR A 152 1.65 -2.63 -9.67
N LEU A 153 1.95 -3.55 -8.76
CA LEU A 153 1.41 -4.91 -8.74
C LEU A 153 0.56 -5.11 -7.50
N ARG A 154 -0.64 -5.64 -7.69
CA ARG A 154 -1.44 -6.18 -6.61
C ARG A 154 -0.91 -7.54 -6.23
N PHE A 155 -0.94 -7.86 -4.95
CA PHE A 155 -0.57 -9.18 -4.45
C PHE A 155 -1.73 -9.80 -3.65
N PRO A 156 -1.82 -11.15 -3.64
CA PRO A 156 -2.81 -11.85 -2.83
C PRO A 156 -2.49 -11.69 -1.34
N PRO A 157 -3.45 -11.99 -0.44
CA PRO A 157 -3.18 -12.00 0.99
C PRO A 157 -1.94 -12.85 1.32
N GLY A 158 -1.02 -12.26 2.07
CA GLY A 158 0.24 -12.91 2.44
C GLY A 158 1.42 -11.94 2.45
N GLY A 159 2.49 -12.34 3.14
CA GLY A 159 3.72 -11.55 3.19
C GLY A 159 4.35 -11.41 1.80
N VAL A 160 4.73 -10.18 1.45
CA VAL A 160 5.50 -9.90 0.24
C VAL A 160 6.80 -9.21 0.60
N LYS A 161 7.85 -9.45 -0.17
CA LYS A 161 9.16 -8.82 0.01
C LYS A 161 9.36 -7.70 -1.02
N GLU A 162 9.36 -8.07 -2.30
CA GLU A 162 9.76 -7.18 -3.38
C GLU A 162 9.13 -7.57 -4.72
N ILE A 163 9.16 -6.65 -5.66
CA ILE A 163 8.95 -6.95 -7.07
C ILE A 163 10.28 -7.42 -7.65
N GLN A 164 10.23 -8.49 -8.43
CA GLN A 164 11.35 -8.94 -9.26
C GLN A 164 11.01 -8.87 -10.73
N SER A 165 11.99 -8.58 -11.56
CA SER A 165 11.94 -8.62 -13.02
C SER A 165 12.73 -9.81 -13.54
N TYR A 166 12.22 -10.49 -14.56
CA TYR A 166 12.91 -11.57 -15.26
C TYR A 166 13.34 -11.10 -16.65
N ASP A 167 14.63 -11.22 -16.94
CA ASP A 167 15.24 -10.74 -18.20
C ASP A 167 15.31 -11.81 -19.31
N GLY A 168 14.72 -12.99 -19.07
CA GLY A 168 14.81 -14.17 -19.94
C GLY A 168 15.80 -15.21 -19.44
N THR A 169 16.67 -14.87 -18.50
CA THR A 169 17.69 -15.75 -17.93
C THR A 169 17.64 -15.80 -16.41
N ALA A 170 17.47 -14.66 -15.76
CA ALA A 170 17.51 -14.53 -14.30
C ALA A 170 16.48 -13.53 -13.77
N TRP A 171 16.15 -13.71 -12.49
CA TRP A 171 15.33 -12.77 -11.73
C TRP A 171 16.21 -11.74 -11.05
N HIS A 172 15.79 -10.48 -11.13
CA HIS A 172 16.47 -9.31 -10.55
C HIS A 172 15.51 -8.56 -9.61
N ALA A 173 15.94 -8.38 -8.37
CA ALA A 173 15.17 -7.63 -7.39
C ALA A 173 15.11 -6.13 -7.74
N LEU A 174 13.92 -5.54 -7.63
CA LEU A 174 13.69 -4.12 -7.84
C LEU A 174 13.49 -3.41 -6.50
N SER A 175 13.94 -2.17 -6.41
CA SER A 175 13.59 -1.30 -5.29
C SER A 175 12.07 -1.17 -5.22
N THR A 176 11.48 -1.71 -4.15
CA THR A 176 10.02 -1.88 -4.03
C THR A 176 9.48 -1.04 -2.89
N THR A 177 8.38 -0.34 -3.16
CA THR A 177 7.65 0.47 -2.18
C THR A 177 6.27 -0.14 -1.96
N ARG A 178 5.83 -0.23 -0.72
CA ARG A 178 4.45 -0.65 -0.40
C ARG A 178 3.50 0.52 -0.46
N ALA A 179 2.29 0.27 -0.94
CA ALA A 179 1.23 1.27 -0.87
C ALA A 179 0.88 1.59 0.59
N PRO A 180 0.59 2.87 0.89
CA PRO A 180 0.19 3.28 2.23
C PRO A 180 -1.15 2.67 2.64
N GLY A 181 -1.43 2.67 3.95
CA GLY A 181 -2.72 2.19 4.48
C GLY A 181 -2.94 0.68 4.43
N GLY A 182 -1.91 -0.13 4.13
CA GLY A 182 -2.05 -1.59 4.07
C GLY A 182 -2.76 -2.10 2.81
N ALA A 183 -2.95 -1.26 1.81
CA ALA A 183 -3.48 -1.69 0.52
C ALA A 183 -2.59 -2.78 -0.11
N PRO A 184 -3.17 -3.81 -0.75
CA PRO A 184 -2.44 -4.97 -1.26
C PRO A 184 -1.70 -4.66 -2.56
N PHE A 185 -0.93 -3.58 -2.58
CA PHE A 185 -0.16 -3.13 -3.74
C PHE A 185 1.28 -2.82 -3.38
N VAL A 186 2.16 -3.15 -4.29
CA VAL A 186 3.58 -2.78 -4.26
C VAL A 186 3.96 -2.12 -5.58
N GLY A 187 4.86 -1.17 -5.50
CA GLY A 187 5.32 -0.40 -6.66
C GLY A 187 6.82 -0.47 -6.84
N ALA A 188 7.28 -0.39 -8.09
CA ALA A 188 8.68 -0.27 -8.48
C ALA A 188 8.83 0.67 -9.69
N ALA A 189 10.06 1.02 -10.02
CA ALA A 189 10.41 1.84 -11.18
C ALA A 189 11.41 1.10 -12.08
N PRO A 190 10.97 0.07 -12.83
CA PRO A 190 11.84 -0.66 -13.74
C PRO A 190 12.32 0.21 -14.90
N THR A 191 13.48 -0.17 -15.48
CA THR A 191 14.11 0.48 -16.64
C THR A 191 14.00 -0.33 -17.92
N ALA A 192 13.46 -1.54 -17.86
CA ALA A 192 13.29 -2.43 -19.00
C ALA A 192 11.93 -3.11 -18.93
N PHE A 193 11.35 -3.40 -20.08
CA PHE A 193 10.21 -4.28 -20.21
C PHE A 193 10.64 -5.74 -19.98
N GLY A 194 9.70 -6.61 -19.64
CA GLY A 194 9.97 -8.01 -19.34
C GLY A 194 8.87 -8.63 -18.51
N ASP A 195 9.19 -9.71 -17.80
CA ASP A 195 8.26 -10.40 -16.92
C ASP A 195 8.47 -9.92 -15.47
N PHE A 196 7.38 -9.66 -14.76
CA PHE A 196 7.41 -9.12 -13.40
C PHE A 196 6.54 -9.95 -12.47
N ALA A 197 7.04 -10.15 -11.26
CA ALA A 197 6.32 -10.87 -10.21
C ALA A 197 6.57 -10.23 -8.85
N VAL A 198 5.61 -10.41 -7.95
CA VAL A 198 5.82 -10.15 -6.52
C VAL A 198 6.37 -11.42 -5.87
N THR A 199 7.38 -11.29 -5.05
CA THR A 199 8.03 -12.43 -4.38
C THR A 199 8.06 -12.26 -2.87
N ALA A 200 8.16 -13.40 -2.17
CA ALA A 200 8.36 -13.48 -0.73
C ALA A 200 9.35 -14.59 -0.37
N PRO A 201 9.97 -14.59 0.81
CA PRO A 201 10.69 -15.73 1.32
C PRO A 201 9.80 -16.98 1.38
N PRO A 202 10.33 -18.18 1.16
CA PRO A 202 9.56 -19.40 1.30
C PRO A 202 8.93 -19.54 2.69
N GLY A 203 7.67 -19.94 2.73
CA GLY A 203 6.96 -20.11 3.99
C GLY A 203 6.68 -18.81 4.75
N ALA A 204 6.86 -17.64 4.13
CA ALA A 204 6.46 -16.38 4.74
C ALA A 204 4.99 -16.46 5.14
N PRO A 205 4.66 -16.22 6.43
CA PRO A 205 3.29 -16.30 6.87
C PRO A 205 2.45 -15.32 6.04
N GLY A 206 1.30 -15.79 5.60
CA GLY A 206 0.29 -14.88 5.06
C GLY A 206 0.05 -13.79 6.10
N ASP A 207 -0.12 -12.53 5.68
CA ASP A 207 -0.61 -11.48 6.57
C ASP A 207 -1.95 -11.99 7.10
N SER A 208 -1.94 -12.62 8.27
CA SER A 208 -3.16 -13.10 8.88
C SER A 208 -4.03 -11.87 9.14
N ILE A 209 -5.33 -11.99 8.93
CA ILE A 209 -6.31 -10.97 9.31
C ILE A 209 -6.05 -10.53 10.76
N PHE A 210 -5.52 -11.42 11.60
CA PHE A 210 -5.11 -11.14 12.98
C PHE A 210 -3.92 -10.18 13.13
N ALA A 211 -3.01 -10.05 12.15
CA ALA A 211 -1.91 -9.08 12.23
C ALA A 211 -2.42 -7.64 12.04
N SER A 212 -3.47 -7.44 11.25
CA SER A 212 -4.14 -6.14 11.15
C SER A 212 -5.01 -5.88 12.38
N VAL A 213 -5.74 -6.88 12.87
CA VAL A 213 -6.56 -6.78 14.10
C VAL A 213 -5.67 -6.51 15.33
N GLY A 214 -4.47 -7.11 15.41
CA GLY A 214 -3.51 -6.85 16.49
C GLY A 214 -3.11 -5.37 16.57
N ARG A 215 -2.83 -4.74 15.45
CA ARG A 215 -2.52 -3.29 15.39
C ARG A 215 -3.70 -2.42 15.83
N TYR A 216 -4.93 -2.79 15.50
CA TYR A 216 -6.12 -2.08 15.97
C TYR A 216 -6.36 -2.30 17.47
N LEU A 217 -6.12 -3.51 17.99
CA LEU A 217 -6.24 -3.80 19.41
C LEU A 217 -5.23 -3.02 20.26
N GLU A 218 -3.98 -2.85 19.81
CA GLU A 218 -3.00 -1.97 20.47
C GLU A 218 -3.49 -0.52 20.49
N PHE A 219 -4.03 -0.02 19.37
CA PHE A 219 -4.53 1.33 19.26
C PHE A 219 -5.76 1.57 20.18
N PHE A 220 -6.73 0.67 20.15
CA PHE A 220 -7.91 0.74 21.03
C PHE A 220 -7.55 0.49 22.50
N GLY A 221 -6.52 -0.32 22.78
CA GLY A 221 -5.99 -0.52 24.11
C GLY A 221 -5.45 0.76 24.72
N ILE A 222 -4.66 1.54 23.97
CA ILE A 222 -4.11 2.83 24.40
C ILE A 222 -5.23 3.85 24.64
N ILE A 223 -6.19 3.96 23.71
CA ILE A 223 -7.32 4.89 23.86
C ILE A 223 -8.19 4.49 25.05
N GLY A 224 -8.50 3.20 25.21
CA GLY A 224 -9.26 2.68 26.34
C GLY A 224 -8.56 2.97 27.68
N PHE A 225 -7.24 2.79 27.73
CA PHE A 225 -6.43 3.08 28.91
C PHE A 225 -6.51 4.56 29.29
N VAL A 226 -6.34 5.48 28.32
CA VAL A 226 -6.42 6.94 28.55
C VAL A 226 -7.80 7.35 29.05
N ILE A 227 -8.87 6.79 28.49
CA ILE A 227 -10.25 7.08 28.94
C ILE A 227 -10.48 6.59 30.36
N VAL A 228 -10.09 5.34 30.68
CA VAL A 228 -10.29 4.76 32.02
C VAL A 228 -9.50 5.56 33.07
N PHE A 229 -8.23 5.89 32.81
CA PHE A 229 -7.44 6.69 33.75
C PHE A 229 -7.97 8.11 33.88
N GLY A 230 -8.44 8.74 32.82
CA GLY A 230 -9.08 10.06 32.86
C GLY A 230 -10.35 10.06 33.72
N VAL A 231 -11.19 9.04 33.60
CA VAL A 231 -12.40 8.87 34.41
C VAL A 231 -12.05 8.64 35.89
N ILE A 232 -11.09 7.76 36.18
CA ILE A 232 -10.65 7.50 37.55
C ILE A 232 -10.09 8.75 38.22
N ALA A 233 -9.22 9.50 37.52
CA ALA A 233 -8.65 10.75 38.03
C ALA A 233 -9.75 11.80 38.25
N GLY A 234 -10.71 11.93 37.38
CA GLY A 234 -11.87 12.81 37.52
C GLY A 234 -12.73 12.46 38.75
N LEU A 235 -13.03 11.17 38.94
CA LEU A 235 -13.80 10.68 40.11
C LEU A 235 -13.07 10.89 41.40
N GLN A 236 -11.73 10.74 41.46
CA GLN A 236 -10.93 11.02 42.67
C GLN A 236 -10.96 12.50 43.01
N GLU A 237 -10.89 13.40 42.03
CA GLU A 237 -10.97 14.83 42.27
C GLU A 237 -12.36 15.25 42.77
N VAL A 238 -13.43 14.69 42.23
CA VAL A 238 -14.81 14.93 42.73
C VAL A 238 -14.98 14.43 44.15
N ARG A 239 -14.41 13.27 44.51
CA ARG A 239 -14.44 12.74 45.88
C ARG A 239 -13.63 13.65 46.84
N ARG A 240 -12.47 14.17 46.43
CA ARG A 240 -11.67 15.13 47.25
C ARG A 240 -12.45 16.41 47.53
N ARG A 241 -13.20 16.93 46.59
CA ARG A 241 -14.01 18.13 46.77
C ARG A 241 -15.24 17.91 47.65
N ARG A 242 -15.81 16.72 47.68
CA ARG A 242 -16.97 16.38 48.52
C ARG A 242 -16.61 16.14 49.98
N ASN A 243 -15.31 15.94 50.35
CA ASN A 243 -14.89 15.62 51.69
C ASN A 243 -13.87 16.63 52.26
N PRO A 244 -14.20 17.95 52.40
CA PRO A 244 -13.27 18.98 52.88
C PRO A 244 -13.06 18.98 54.40
N ARG A 245 -13.81 18.16 55.16
CA ARG A 245 -13.87 18.31 56.64
C ARG A 245 -12.84 17.51 57.46
N ARG A 246 -11.87 16.80 56.90
CA ARG A 246 -10.93 15.95 57.66
C ARG A 246 -9.54 16.52 57.90
N SER A 247 -9.22 17.77 57.51
CA SER A 247 -7.86 18.31 57.63
C SER A 247 -7.66 19.41 58.71
N ARG A 248 -8.62 19.61 59.63
CA ARG A 248 -8.42 20.54 60.76
C ARG A 248 -8.45 19.76 62.07
N LYS A 249 -7.34 19.11 62.46
CA LYS A 249 -7.01 18.88 63.86
C LYS A 249 -6.02 19.97 64.31
N PRO A 250 -6.39 20.84 65.28
CA PRO A 250 -5.42 21.76 65.84
C PRO A 250 -4.47 20.97 66.72
N ARG A 251 -3.16 21.16 66.52
CA ARG A 251 -2.16 20.74 67.50
C ARG A 251 -2.26 21.70 68.69
N ARG A 252 -2.50 21.16 69.89
CA ARG A 252 -2.14 21.75 71.16
C ARG A 252 -0.73 21.31 71.56
#